data_e53ebcb51742594340d89f3f3afb9456
#
_entry.id   e53ebcb51742594340d89f3f3afb9456
#
_cell.length_a   1.000
_cell.length_b   1.000
_cell.length_c   1.000
_cell.angle_alpha   90.00
_cell.angle_beta   90.00
_cell.angle_gamma   90.00
#
_symmetry.space_group_name_H-M   'P 1'
#
loop_
_entity.id
_entity.type
_entity.pdbx_description
1 polymer ?
#
loop_
_entity_poly.entity_id
_entity_poly.type
_entity_poly.pdbx_seq_one_letter_code
_entity_poly.pdbx_strand_id
1 'polypeptide(L)'
;MHHMTLAEIARGLADKKFSSEELTKTLLARIAELDPKVNSFISLTEELALSQAKAADVRRANGENGALLGAPIAHKDLFCTQGIRTSCGSKMLDNFKAPYDATVVSKLATAGAVTLGKTNMDEFAMGSANESSYYGAVKNPWNLEHVPGGSSGGSAAAVAARFLPAATATDTGGSIRQPAAFTNLTGLKPTYGRVSRWGMIAYASSLDQGGPLARTAEDCAILLQGMAGFDKQDSTSIDEPVPDYSASLNTSIKGLRIGVPKEYFSAGLDPRIAELVHNSVKELEKLGAVIKEVSLPNNQHAIPAYYVIAP
;
A
#
# COMPACT_ATOMS: atom_id res chain seq x y z
N MET A 1 -18.73 0.90 10.22
CA MET A 1 -17.81 1.74 9.41
C MET A 1 -16.59 0.98 8.87
N HIS A 2 -15.97 0.06 9.60
CA HIS A 2 -14.76 -0.69 9.18
C HIS A 2 -14.91 -1.57 7.91
N HIS A 3 -16.13 -1.83 7.44
CA HIS A 3 -16.37 -2.58 6.19
C HIS A 3 -16.26 -1.72 4.91
N MET A 4 -16.32 -0.39 5.06
CA MET A 4 -16.30 0.51 3.91
C MET A 4 -14.94 0.55 3.22
N THR A 5 -14.92 0.63 1.89
CA THR A 5 -13.73 0.90 1.08
C THR A 5 -13.30 2.35 1.25
N LEU A 6 -12.11 2.72 0.79
CA LEU A 6 -11.65 4.12 0.79
C LEU A 6 -12.61 5.03 0.00
N ALA A 7 -13.06 4.55 -1.16
CA ALA A 7 -14.02 5.27 -2.00
C ALA A 7 -15.39 5.45 -1.32
N GLU A 8 -15.88 4.42 -0.62
CA GLU A 8 -17.12 4.52 0.17
C GLU A 8 -16.99 5.47 1.35
N ILE A 9 -15.83 5.47 2.03
CA ILE A 9 -15.52 6.44 3.09
C ILE A 9 -15.50 7.86 2.52
N ALA A 10 -14.83 8.09 1.39
CA ALA A 10 -14.79 9.39 0.75
C ALA A 10 -16.20 9.93 0.45
N ARG A 11 -17.06 9.09 -0.12
CA ARG A 11 -18.48 9.42 -0.39
C ARG A 11 -19.24 9.66 0.91
N GLY A 12 -19.08 8.80 1.93
CA GLY A 12 -19.78 8.93 3.20
C GLY A 12 -19.42 10.23 3.95
N LEU A 13 -18.15 10.62 3.92
CA LEU A 13 -17.68 11.90 4.49
C LEU A 13 -18.21 13.11 3.70
N ALA A 14 -18.22 13.02 2.36
CA ALA A 14 -18.79 14.07 1.50
C ALA A 14 -20.29 14.26 1.74
N ASP A 15 -21.03 13.15 1.88
CA ASP A 15 -22.46 13.14 2.18
C ASP A 15 -22.80 13.46 3.65
N LYS A 16 -21.78 13.71 4.50
CA LYS A 16 -21.94 13.97 5.94
C LYS A 16 -22.67 12.86 6.70
N LYS A 17 -22.54 11.60 6.26
CA LYS A 17 -23.13 10.42 6.92
C LYS A 17 -22.47 10.10 8.26
N PHE A 18 -21.22 10.50 8.42
CA PHE A 18 -20.39 10.40 9.62
C PHE A 18 -19.25 11.42 9.51
N SER A 19 -18.61 11.76 10.62
CA SER A 19 -17.44 12.62 10.65
C SER A 19 -16.14 11.81 10.55
N SER A 20 -15.06 12.47 10.15
CA SER A 20 -13.71 11.89 10.17
C SER A 20 -13.29 11.52 11.59
N GLU A 21 -13.64 12.37 12.58
CA GLU A 21 -13.34 12.09 13.99
C GLU A 21 -14.04 10.80 14.47
N GLU A 22 -15.34 10.63 14.16
CA GLU A 22 -16.11 9.44 14.53
C GLU A 22 -15.51 8.18 13.90
N LEU A 23 -15.21 8.23 12.60
CA LEU A 23 -14.58 7.13 11.88
C LEU A 23 -13.21 6.76 12.48
N THR A 24 -12.37 7.78 12.73
CA THR A 24 -11.03 7.60 13.31
C THR A 24 -11.10 6.93 14.68
N LYS A 25 -11.98 7.38 15.57
CA LYS A 25 -12.22 6.76 16.89
C LYS A 25 -12.64 5.29 16.76
N THR A 26 -13.56 5.01 15.86
CA THR A 26 -14.05 3.65 15.60
C THR A 26 -12.92 2.70 15.15
N LEU A 27 -12.05 3.17 14.25
CA LEU A 27 -10.95 2.36 13.75
C LEU A 27 -9.85 2.19 14.78
N LEU A 28 -9.49 3.24 15.53
CA LEU A 28 -8.51 3.15 16.62
C LEU A 28 -8.97 2.17 17.71
N ALA A 29 -10.24 2.19 18.10
CA ALA A 29 -10.79 1.22 19.05
C ALA A 29 -10.70 -0.22 18.53
N ARG A 30 -10.99 -0.43 17.23
CA ARG A 30 -10.85 -1.75 16.59
C ARG A 30 -9.40 -2.21 16.53
N ILE A 31 -8.46 -1.32 16.25
CA ILE A 31 -7.01 -1.63 16.25
C ILE A 31 -6.59 -2.05 17.66
N ALA A 32 -6.95 -1.28 18.69
CA ALA A 32 -6.60 -1.59 20.08
C ALA A 32 -7.11 -2.96 20.53
N GLU A 33 -8.30 -3.37 20.08
CA GLU A 33 -8.91 -4.66 20.42
C GLU A 33 -8.25 -5.84 19.69
N LEU A 34 -7.96 -5.70 18.39
CA LEU A 34 -7.66 -6.83 17.52
C LEU A 34 -6.21 -6.92 17.05
N ASP A 35 -5.50 -5.79 16.95
CA ASP A 35 -4.11 -5.78 16.46
C ASP A 35 -3.12 -6.54 17.34
N PRO A 36 -3.31 -6.68 18.66
CA PRO A 36 -2.46 -7.55 19.47
C PRO A 36 -2.37 -9.00 18.98
N LYS A 37 -3.35 -9.47 18.20
CA LYS A 37 -3.35 -10.82 17.58
C LYS A 37 -2.69 -10.84 16.22
N VAL A 38 -2.62 -9.68 15.55
CA VAL A 38 -2.12 -9.54 14.16
C VAL A 38 -0.71 -8.98 14.13
N ASN A 39 -0.40 -8.04 15.03
CA ASN A 39 0.87 -7.30 15.15
C ASN A 39 1.18 -6.47 13.89
N SER A 40 0.16 -5.85 13.31
CA SER A 40 0.31 -5.10 12.05
C SER A 40 0.85 -3.68 12.22
N PHE A 41 0.83 -3.12 13.44
CA PHE A 41 1.40 -1.79 13.75
C PHE A 41 2.65 -1.89 14.62
N ILE A 42 3.65 -1.05 14.34
CA ILE A 42 4.80 -0.79 15.23
C ILE A 42 4.46 0.34 16.21
N SER A 43 3.74 1.35 15.74
CA SER A 43 3.29 2.47 16.58
C SER A 43 2.00 3.06 16.07
N LEU A 44 1.12 3.45 17.01
CA LEU A 44 -0.09 4.22 16.74
C LEU A 44 0.18 5.71 17.01
N THR A 45 -0.55 6.58 16.32
CA THR A 45 -0.44 8.04 16.42
C THR A 45 -1.80 8.64 16.78
N GLU A 46 -2.41 8.16 17.87
CA GLU A 46 -3.81 8.47 18.25
C GLU A 46 -4.08 9.97 18.35
N GLU A 47 -3.24 10.70 19.10
CA GLU A 47 -3.41 12.15 19.29
C GLU A 47 -3.32 12.90 17.94
N LEU A 48 -2.32 12.56 17.11
CA LEU A 48 -2.17 13.12 15.77
C LEU A 48 -3.38 12.78 14.90
N ALA A 49 -3.80 11.52 14.88
CA ALA A 49 -4.92 11.06 14.08
C ALA A 49 -6.22 11.80 14.44
N LEU A 50 -6.52 11.95 15.73
CA LEU A 50 -7.70 12.68 16.18
C LEU A 50 -7.62 14.18 15.86
N SER A 51 -6.43 14.77 15.97
CA SER A 51 -6.19 16.17 15.58
C SER A 51 -6.40 16.37 14.08
N GLN A 52 -5.82 15.49 13.23
CA GLN A 52 -5.98 15.53 11.79
C GLN A 52 -7.44 15.29 11.37
N ALA A 53 -8.14 14.36 12.01
CA ALA A 53 -9.54 14.08 11.74
C ALA A 53 -10.44 15.29 12.02
N LYS A 54 -10.28 15.94 13.17
CA LYS A 54 -11.00 17.20 13.51
C LYS A 54 -10.69 18.31 12.50
N ALA A 55 -9.42 18.48 12.14
CA ALA A 55 -9.03 19.47 11.14
C ALA A 55 -9.66 19.19 9.77
N ALA A 56 -9.75 17.92 9.35
CA ALA A 56 -10.41 17.53 8.12
C ALA A 56 -11.92 17.79 8.15
N ASP A 57 -12.58 17.55 9.28
CA ASP A 57 -14.00 17.88 9.46
C ASP A 57 -14.25 19.40 9.35
N VAL A 58 -13.37 20.23 9.91
CA VAL A 58 -13.43 21.70 9.78
C VAL A 58 -13.23 22.12 8.32
N ARG A 59 -12.20 21.60 7.63
CA ARG A 59 -11.94 21.88 6.20
C ARG A 59 -13.17 21.53 5.35
N ARG A 60 -13.79 20.40 5.61
CA ARG A 60 -15.00 19.93 4.91
C ARG A 60 -16.20 20.83 5.22
N ALA A 61 -16.38 21.27 6.46
CA ALA A 61 -17.43 22.23 6.83
C ALA A 61 -17.27 23.57 6.09
N ASN A 62 -16.04 23.96 5.79
CA ASN A 62 -15.73 25.16 5.01
C ASN A 62 -15.83 24.96 3.47
N GLY A 63 -16.35 23.81 3.03
CA GLY A 63 -16.63 23.53 1.61
C GLY A 63 -15.47 22.86 0.86
N GLU A 64 -14.38 22.51 1.52
CA GLU A 64 -13.30 21.77 0.87
C GLU A 64 -13.72 20.31 0.62
N ASN A 65 -13.38 19.80 -0.58
CA ASN A 65 -13.68 18.46 -1.00
C ASN A 65 -12.42 17.73 -1.48
N GLY A 66 -12.37 16.42 -1.22
CA GLY A 66 -11.28 15.56 -1.66
C GLY A 66 -11.51 14.12 -1.20
N ALA A 67 -11.12 13.17 -2.03
CA ALA A 67 -11.32 11.75 -1.72
C ALA A 67 -10.49 11.27 -0.51
N LEU A 68 -9.38 11.94 -0.21
CA LEU A 68 -8.52 11.64 0.95
C LEU A 68 -8.80 12.54 2.15
N LEU A 69 -9.59 13.60 2.01
CA LEU A 69 -9.87 14.52 3.11
C LEU A 69 -10.64 13.81 4.22
N GLY A 70 -9.97 13.61 5.37
CA GLY A 70 -10.51 12.91 6.53
C GLY A 70 -10.47 11.38 6.44
N ALA A 71 -9.84 10.81 5.40
CA ALA A 71 -9.73 9.36 5.23
C ALA A 71 -8.59 8.78 6.08
N PRO A 72 -8.85 7.80 6.96
CA PRO A 72 -7.82 7.16 7.77
C PRO A 72 -6.93 6.23 6.94
N ILE A 73 -5.62 6.39 7.08
CA ILE A 73 -4.58 5.54 6.45
C ILE A 73 -3.47 5.24 7.44
N ALA A 74 -2.53 4.38 7.06
CA ALA A 74 -1.27 4.20 7.77
C ALA A 74 -0.09 4.17 6.80
N HIS A 75 1.10 4.46 7.35
CA HIS A 75 2.33 4.44 6.56
C HIS A 75 3.20 3.25 6.96
N LYS A 76 3.72 2.51 5.96
CA LYS A 76 4.79 1.53 6.21
C LYS A 76 5.96 2.21 6.92
N ASP A 77 6.54 1.55 7.91
CA ASP A 77 7.46 2.20 8.88
C ASP A 77 8.83 2.60 8.32
N LEU A 78 9.01 2.56 7.02
CA LEU A 78 10.17 3.15 6.35
C LEU A 78 9.92 4.57 5.80
N PHE A 79 8.66 5.02 5.71
CA PHE A 79 8.39 6.41 5.32
C PHE A 79 8.63 7.34 6.51
N CYS A 80 9.64 8.22 6.41
CA CYS A 80 9.91 9.25 7.41
C CYS A 80 8.64 10.07 7.66
N THR A 81 8.26 10.18 8.93
CA THR A 81 7.10 10.96 9.37
C THR A 81 7.59 11.87 10.49
N GLN A 82 7.53 13.18 10.27
CA GLN A 82 8.16 14.17 11.15
C GLN A 82 7.70 14.02 12.60
N GLY A 83 8.67 13.92 13.51
CA GLY A 83 8.44 13.77 14.95
C GLY A 83 7.96 12.38 15.37
N ILE A 84 7.66 11.49 14.43
CA ILE A 84 7.20 10.12 14.66
C ILE A 84 8.36 9.15 14.49
N ARG A 85 8.40 8.11 15.33
CA ARG A 85 9.37 7.02 15.21
C ARG A 85 9.25 6.38 13.82
N THR A 86 10.39 6.18 13.16
CA THR A 86 10.51 5.52 11.87
C THR A 86 11.65 4.50 11.97
N SER A 87 11.32 3.27 12.30
CA SER A 87 12.29 2.25 12.71
C SER A 87 12.67 1.27 11.62
N CYS A 88 11.94 1.20 10.51
CA CYS A 88 12.11 0.16 9.47
C CYS A 88 12.02 -1.27 10.01
N GLY A 89 11.27 -1.51 11.08
CA GLY A 89 11.21 -2.83 11.73
C GLY A 89 12.49 -3.23 12.44
N SER A 90 13.44 -2.29 12.66
CA SER A 90 14.78 -2.55 13.17
C SER A 90 15.01 -1.95 14.56
N LYS A 91 15.71 -2.69 15.42
CA LYS A 91 16.23 -2.17 16.70
C LYS A 91 17.23 -1.02 16.50
N MET A 92 17.96 -1.00 15.39
CA MET A 92 18.95 0.04 15.09
C MET A 92 18.34 1.44 15.04
N LEU A 93 17.08 1.54 14.59
CA LEU A 93 16.34 2.80 14.46
C LEU A 93 15.20 2.93 15.47
N ASP A 94 15.16 2.11 16.53
CA ASP A 94 14.05 2.13 17.49
C ASP A 94 13.84 3.50 18.18
N ASN A 95 14.89 4.27 18.33
CA ASN A 95 14.86 5.62 18.90
C ASN A 95 14.87 6.74 17.85
N PHE A 96 14.87 6.42 16.56
CA PHE A 96 14.93 7.42 15.50
C PHE A 96 13.55 8.05 15.28
N LYS A 97 13.46 9.34 15.56
CA LYS A 97 12.33 10.19 15.18
C LYS A 97 12.71 11.01 13.96
N ALA A 98 12.00 10.82 12.87
CA ALA A 98 12.32 11.50 11.62
C ALA A 98 12.23 13.03 11.79
N PRO A 99 13.24 13.81 11.33
CA PRO A 99 13.23 15.27 11.43
C PRO A 99 12.41 15.94 10.32
N TYR A 100 11.92 15.18 9.36
CA TYR A 100 11.11 15.65 8.22
C TYR A 100 10.15 14.56 7.75
N ASP A 101 9.15 14.97 6.96
CA ASP A 101 8.25 14.05 6.29
C ASP A 101 8.85 13.55 4.96
N ALA A 102 8.63 12.28 4.65
CA ALA A 102 8.75 11.80 3.29
C ALA A 102 7.76 12.55 2.38
N THR A 103 8.13 12.77 1.11
CA THR A 103 7.25 13.46 0.15
C THR A 103 5.87 12.80 0.06
N VAL A 104 5.80 11.48 0.10
CA VAL A 104 4.54 10.73 0.14
C VAL A 104 3.70 11.10 1.36
N VAL A 105 4.32 11.17 2.55
CA VAL A 105 3.63 11.53 3.81
C VAL A 105 3.10 12.95 3.73
N SER A 106 3.95 13.90 3.33
CA SER A 106 3.58 15.31 3.18
C SER A 106 2.44 15.52 2.18
N LYS A 107 2.48 14.85 1.01
CA LYS A 107 1.42 14.94 -0.01
C LYS A 107 0.09 14.39 0.50
N LEU A 108 0.09 13.24 1.16
CA LEU A 108 -1.12 12.63 1.71
C LEU A 108 -1.69 13.47 2.88
N ALA A 109 -0.84 14.03 3.74
CA ALA A 109 -1.27 14.96 4.78
C ALA A 109 -1.89 16.23 4.20
N THR A 110 -1.28 16.81 3.14
CA THR A 110 -1.84 17.97 2.42
C THR A 110 -3.20 17.64 1.80
N ALA A 111 -3.37 16.45 1.26
CA ALA A 111 -4.67 15.96 0.76
C ALA A 111 -5.69 15.70 1.87
N GLY A 112 -5.29 15.83 3.13
CA GLY A 112 -6.15 15.70 4.31
C GLY A 112 -6.33 14.28 4.82
N ALA A 113 -5.49 13.32 4.42
CA ALA A 113 -5.50 11.99 4.98
C ALA A 113 -5.14 12.00 6.47
N VAL A 114 -5.73 11.08 7.23
CA VAL A 114 -5.53 10.92 8.67
C VAL A 114 -4.59 9.76 8.94
N THR A 115 -3.43 10.03 9.54
CA THR A 115 -2.40 9.01 9.82
C THR A 115 -2.72 8.30 11.13
N LEU A 116 -3.13 7.02 11.08
CA LEU A 116 -3.42 6.20 12.27
C LEU A 116 -2.15 5.67 12.93
N GLY A 117 -1.06 5.51 12.18
CA GLY A 117 0.19 4.97 12.70
C GLY A 117 1.16 4.48 11.63
N LYS A 118 2.18 3.77 12.12
CA LYS A 118 3.26 3.16 11.34
C LYS A 118 3.11 1.65 11.34
N THR A 119 2.97 1.06 10.16
CA THR A 119 2.75 -0.38 10.01
C THR A 119 4.05 -1.17 10.03
N ASN A 120 3.96 -2.37 10.58
CA ASN A 120 5.08 -3.30 10.71
C ASN A 120 5.58 -3.78 9.33
N MET A 121 6.83 -4.21 9.28
CA MET A 121 7.49 -4.58 8.04
C MET A 121 8.66 -5.51 8.32
N ASP A 122 9.13 -6.26 7.34
CA ASP A 122 10.44 -6.90 7.43
C ASP A 122 11.55 -5.86 7.64
N GLU A 123 12.53 -6.18 8.45
CA GLU A 123 13.63 -5.28 8.81
C GLU A 123 14.30 -4.70 7.56
N PHE A 124 14.36 -3.37 7.45
CA PHE A 124 14.87 -2.60 6.29
C PHE A 124 14.27 -3.02 4.94
N ALA A 125 13.05 -3.54 4.93
CA ALA A 125 12.36 -4.07 3.75
C ALA A 125 13.04 -5.31 3.12
N MET A 126 13.96 -5.95 3.83
CA MET A 126 14.72 -7.13 3.41
C MET A 126 14.02 -8.41 3.85
N GLY A 127 12.92 -8.76 3.22
CA GLY A 127 12.15 -9.96 3.53
C GLY A 127 10.89 -10.08 2.71
N SER A 128 10.22 -11.22 2.85
CA SER A 128 9.00 -11.54 2.10
C SER A 128 7.91 -12.24 2.94
N ALA A 129 8.09 -12.28 4.27
CA ALA A 129 7.17 -12.96 5.19
C ALA A 129 6.72 -12.09 6.37
N ASN A 130 7.41 -10.97 6.61
CA ASN A 130 7.28 -10.10 7.77
C ASN A 130 7.55 -10.84 9.10
N GLU A 131 8.58 -11.68 9.08
CA GLU A 131 9.07 -12.42 10.23
C GLU A 131 10.33 -11.82 10.86
N SER A 132 11.07 -10.97 10.10
CA SER A 132 12.36 -10.41 10.50
C SER A 132 12.26 -9.13 11.33
N SER A 133 11.06 -8.61 11.58
CA SER A 133 10.85 -7.40 12.37
C SER A 133 11.32 -7.56 13.82
N TYR A 134 12.06 -6.59 14.32
CA TYR A 134 12.41 -6.49 15.74
C TYR A 134 11.18 -6.48 16.67
N TYR A 135 10.05 -5.95 16.16
CA TYR A 135 8.78 -5.86 16.91
C TYR A 135 7.93 -7.13 16.82
N GLY A 136 8.49 -8.21 16.28
CA GLY A 136 7.85 -9.50 16.12
C GLY A 136 7.15 -9.69 14.78
N ALA A 137 6.84 -10.95 14.49
CA ALA A 137 6.22 -11.36 13.25
C ALA A 137 4.78 -10.84 13.12
N VAL A 138 4.40 -10.48 11.90
CA VAL A 138 3.01 -10.14 11.57
C VAL A 138 2.26 -11.40 11.19
N LYS A 139 1.00 -11.50 11.61
CA LYS A 139 0.12 -12.63 11.31
C LYS A 139 -0.85 -12.28 10.18
N ASN A 140 -1.16 -13.29 9.36
CA ASN A 140 -2.16 -13.13 8.30
C ASN A 140 -3.57 -13.15 8.92
N PRO A 141 -4.40 -12.10 8.75
CA PRO A 141 -5.73 -12.06 9.34
C PRO A 141 -6.70 -13.15 8.86
N TRP A 142 -6.44 -13.75 7.70
CA TRP A 142 -7.24 -14.86 7.19
C TRP A 142 -6.94 -16.18 7.91
N ASN A 143 -5.70 -16.36 8.36
CA ASN A 143 -5.28 -17.48 9.20
C ASN A 143 -4.02 -17.07 9.97
N LEU A 144 -4.14 -16.93 11.29
CA LEU A 144 -3.08 -16.43 12.16
C LEU A 144 -1.84 -17.34 12.24
N GLU A 145 -1.93 -18.58 11.72
CA GLU A 145 -0.79 -19.50 11.59
C GLU A 145 0.03 -19.28 10.31
N HIS A 146 -0.41 -18.37 9.44
CA HIS A 146 0.25 -18.06 8.18
C HIS A 146 0.83 -16.64 8.17
N VAL A 147 1.85 -16.45 7.32
CA VAL A 147 2.46 -15.14 7.08
C VAL A 147 1.56 -14.29 6.17
N PRO A 148 1.56 -12.96 6.34
CA PRO A 148 0.83 -12.05 5.45
C PRO A 148 1.58 -11.76 4.15
N GLY A 149 2.81 -12.29 4.01
CA GLY A 149 3.77 -11.82 3.02
C GLY A 149 4.55 -10.58 3.50
N GLY A 150 5.47 -10.11 2.69
CA GLY A 150 6.35 -9.00 3.04
C GLY A 150 7.06 -8.41 1.80
N SER A 151 7.80 -7.36 2.03
CA SER A 151 8.14 -6.71 3.32
C SER A 151 7.04 -5.78 3.87
N SER A 152 5.96 -5.49 3.13
CA SER A 152 4.84 -4.64 3.60
C SER A 152 3.74 -5.47 4.28
N GLY A 153 4.11 -6.48 5.07
CA GLY A 153 3.15 -7.41 5.70
C GLY A 153 2.22 -6.72 6.69
N GLY A 154 2.74 -5.78 7.50
CA GLY A 154 1.91 -5.00 8.42
C GLY A 154 0.87 -4.14 7.69
N SER A 155 1.25 -3.46 6.59
CA SER A 155 0.32 -2.68 5.78
C SER A 155 -0.77 -3.59 5.19
N ALA A 156 -0.40 -4.74 4.65
CA ALA A 156 -1.34 -5.70 4.08
C ALA A 156 -2.26 -6.29 5.16
N ALA A 157 -1.70 -6.73 6.28
CA ALA A 157 -2.49 -7.28 7.39
C ALA A 157 -3.46 -6.26 7.98
N ALA A 158 -3.04 -5.01 8.17
CA ALA A 158 -3.90 -3.95 8.69
C ALA A 158 -5.12 -3.68 7.77
N VAL A 159 -4.91 -3.64 6.45
CA VAL A 159 -5.99 -3.46 5.47
C VAL A 159 -6.89 -4.70 5.42
N ALA A 160 -6.32 -5.91 5.39
CA ALA A 160 -7.08 -7.16 5.36
C ALA A 160 -7.92 -7.37 6.63
N ALA A 161 -7.39 -6.99 7.82
CA ALA A 161 -8.12 -7.01 9.10
C ALA A 161 -9.17 -5.89 9.19
N ARG A 162 -9.25 -5.00 8.20
CA ARG A 162 -10.14 -3.84 8.18
C ARG A 162 -9.91 -2.89 9.36
N PHE A 163 -8.64 -2.68 9.71
CA PHE A 163 -8.23 -1.65 10.65
C PHE A 163 -8.21 -0.27 10.00
N LEU A 164 -8.05 -0.24 8.68
CA LEU A 164 -8.07 0.96 7.85
C LEU A 164 -8.39 0.56 6.39
N PRO A 165 -8.87 1.49 5.56
CA PRO A 165 -9.27 1.19 4.19
C PRO A 165 -8.09 1.02 3.23
N ALA A 166 -6.97 1.71 3.48
CA ALA A 166 -5.79 1.71 2.61
C ALA A 166 -4.52 2.09 3.39
N ALA A 167 -3.37 1.61 2.94
CA ALA A 167 -2.06 1.90 3.51
C ALA A 167 -1.02 2.17 2.44
N THR A 168 0.02 2.94 2.78
CA THR A 168 1.22 3.04 1.97
C THR A 168 2.10 1.80 2.16
N ALA A 169 2.81 1.42 1.11
CA ALA A 169 3.70 0.27 1.08
C ALA A 169 4.85 0.53 0.11
N THR A 170 5.85 -0.37 0.06
CA THR A 170 6.95 -0.30 -0.90
C THR A 170 7.17 -1.63 -1.57
N ASP A 171 7.68 -1.59 -2.81
CA ASP A 171 7.96 -2.76 -3.63
C ASP A 171 9.34 -2.59 -4.30
N THR A 172 10.26 -3.45 -3.95
CA THR A 172 11.59 -3.56 -4.52
C THR A 172 11.69 -4.82 -5.40
N GLY A 173 11.25 -5.94 -4.85
CA GLY A 173 11.20 -7.26 -5.50
C GLY A 173 9.84 -7.96 -5.34
N GLY A 174 8.75 -7.22 -5.06
CA GLY A 174 7.41 -7.79 -4.85
C GLY A 174 6.73 -7.34 -3.57
N SER A 175 7.35 -6.46 -2.76
CA SER A 175 6.89 -6.18 -1.37
C SER A 175 5.59 -5.38 -1.24
N ILE A 176 4.92 -5.00 -2.33
CA ILE A 176 3.50 -4.60 -2.39
C ILE A 176 2.67 -5.78 -2.91
N ARG A 177 3.06 -6.32 -4.07
CA ARG A 177 2.25 -7.27 -4.86
C ARG A 177 2.11 -8.61 -4.16
N GLN A 178 3.18 -9.13 -3.56
CA GLN A 178 3.18 -10.42 -2.89
C GLN A 178 2.34 -10.40 -1.60
N PRO A 179 2.50 -9.46 -0.64
CA PRO A 179 1.62 -9.43 0.52
C PRO A 179 0.16 -9.09 0.15
N ALA A 180 -0.10 -8.33 -0.92
CA ALA A 180 -1.46 -8.15 -1.44
C ALA A 180 -2.09 -9.48 -1.87
N ALA A 181 -1.34 -10.31 -2.61
CA ALA A 181 -1.80 -11.64 -3.04
C ALA A 181 -2.07 -12.57 -1.86
N PHE A 182 -1.21 -12.56 -0.83
CA PHE A 182 -1.34 -13.43 0.35
C PHE A 182 -2.48 -13.02 1.28
N THR A 183 -2.94 -11.78 1.22
CA THR A 183 -3.98 -11.23 2.10
C THR A 183 -5.28 -10.87 1.38
N ASN A 184 -5.42 -11.27 0.10
CA ASN A 184 -6.60 -11.00 -0.73
C ASN A 184 -6.90 -9.50 -0.88
N LEU A 185 -5.88 -8.73 -1.26
CA LEU A 185 -5.94 -7.29 -1.46
C LEU A 185 -5.53 -6.92 -2.88
N THR A 186 -5.79 -5.67 -3.25
CA THR A 186 -5.20 -5.01 -4.40
C THR A 186 -3.94 -4.27 -3.96
N GLY A 187 -2.81 -4.61 -4.57
CA GLY A 187 -1.54 -3.91 -4.39
C GLY A 187 -1.03 -3.40 -5.72
N LEU A 188 -0.69 -2.12 -5.80
CA LEU A 188 -0.23 -1.52 -7.04
C LEU A 188 1.19 -0.99 -6.89
N LYS A 189 2.12 -1.58 -7.64
CA LYS A 189 3.47 -1.04 -7.82
C LYS A 189 3.45 -0.08 -9.01
N PRO A 190 3.57 1.23 -8.79
CA PRO A 190 3.60 2.17 -9.90
C PRO A 190 4.89 2.05 -10.72
N THR A 191 4.93 2.74 -11.85
CA THR A 191 6.15 2.92 -12.65
C THR A 191 7.22 3.62 -11.83
N TYR A 192 8.49 3.19 -11.96
CA TYR A 192 9.64 3.79 -11.28
C TYR A 192 9.71 5.30 -11.52
N GLY A 193 9.93 6.06 -10.45
CA GLY A 193 9.97 7.52 -10.49
C GLY A 193 8.60 8.23 -10.49
N ARG A 194 7.48 7.48 -10.55
CA ARG A 194 6.13 8.10 -10.48
C ARG A 194 5.78 8.58 -9.08
N VAL A 195 6.29 7.93 -8.04
CA VAL A 195 6.16 8.30 -6.63
C VAL A 195 7.56 8.60 -6.11
N SER A 196 7.73 9.76 -5.47
CA SER A 196 9.02 10.18 -4.92
C SER A 196 9.51 9.22 -3.84
N ARG A 197 10.82 8.95 -3.85
CA ARG A 197 11.55 8.18 -2.83
C ARG A 197 12.14 9.06 -1.74
N TRP A 198 12.01 10.39 -1.83
CA TRP A 198 12.51 11.29 -0.80
C TRP A 198 11.87 10.99 0.56
N GLY A 199 12.72 10.73 1.56
CA GLY A 199 12.30 10.35 2.90
C GLY A 199 11.77 8.91 3.03
N MET A 200 11.84 8.12 1.97
CA MET A 200 11.64 6.67 2.02
C MET A 200 13.02 6.02 2.28
N ILE A 201 13.18 5.35 3.43
CA ILE A 201 14.42 4.67 3.74
C ILE A 201 14.61 3.52 2.76
N ALA A 202 15.76 3.54 2.06
CA ALA A 202 16.01 2.67 0.93
C ALA A 202 16.32 1.22 1.33
N TYR A 203 15.94 0.28 0.48
CA TYR A 203 16.55 -1.05 0.40
C TYR A 203 17.49 -1.12 -0.82
N ALA A 204 16.95 -1.00 -2.02
CA ALA A 204 17.72 -0.96 -3.27
C ALA A 204 17.24 0.20 -4.12
N SER A 205 17.93 1.34 -4.04
CA SER A 205 17.47 2.63 -4.57
C SER A 205 17.07 2.61 -6.05
N SER A 206 17.72 1.76 -6.87
CA SER A 206 17.40 1.63 -8.30
C SER A 206 16.15 0.77 -8.58
N LEU A 207 15.57 0.14 -7.55
CA LEU A 207 14.42 -0.76 -7.67
C LEU A 207 13.23 -0.33 -6.81
N ASP A 208 13.47 0.43 -5.73
CA ASP A 208 12.46 0.78 -4.75
C ASP A 208 11.32 1.64 -5.32
N GLN A 209 10.09 1.27 -5.01
CA GLN A 209 8.87 1.99 -5.39
C GLN A 209 7.96 2.15 -4.17
N GLY A 210 7.47 3.37 -3.92
CA GLY A 210 6.32 3.58 -3.05
C GLY A 210 5.01 3.32 -3.80
N GLY A 211 4.01 2.76 -3.13
CA GLY A 211 2.71 2.54 -3.75
C GLY A 211 1.61 2.15 -2.75
N PRO A 212 0.36 2.02 -3.21
CA PRO A 212 -0.79 1.73 -2.37
C PRO A 212 -1.04 0.23 -2.17
N LEU A 213 -1.57 -0.09 -0.99
CA LEU A 213 -2.27 -1.33 -0.66
C LEU A 213 -3.70 -0.98 -0.21
N ALA A 214 -4.70 -1.59 -0.83
CA ALA A 214 -6.10 -1.35 -0.53
C ALA A 214 -6.96 -2.56 -0.92
N ARG A 215 -8.27 -2.49 -0.67
CA ARG A 215 -9.17 -3.60 -1.00
C ARG A 215 -9.63 -3.62 -2.45
N THR A 216 -9.65 -2.47 -3.11
CA THR A 216 -10.14 -2.35 -4.50
C THR A 216 -9.17 -1.58 -5.39
N ALA A 217 -9.31 -1.74 -6.70
CA ALA A 217 -8.55 -0.95 -7.67
C ALA A 217 -8.89 0.55 -7.59
N GLU A 218 -10.16 0.90 -7.32
CA GLU A 218 -10.59 2.28 -7.10
C GLU A 218 -9.88 2.91 -5.89
N ASP A 219 -9.79 2.18 -4.77
CA ASP A 219 -9.07 2.65 -3.59
C ASP A 219 -7.58 2.86 -3.87
N CYS A 220 -6.95 1.95 -4.63
CA CYS A 220 -5.56 2.11 -5.05
C CYS A 220 -5.37 3.33 -5.97
N ALA A 221 -6.29 3.59 -6.88
CA ALA A 221 -6.27 4.77 -7.74
C ALA A 221 -6.35 6.06 -6.93
N ILE A 222 -7.27 6.13 -5.96
CA ILE A 222 -7.44 7.29 -5.06
C ILE A 222 -6.15 7.53 -4.26
N LEU A 223 -5.57 6.49 -3.65
CA LEU A 223 -4.37 6.66 -2.82
C LEU A 223 -3.16 7.02 -3.69
N LEU A 224 -2.98 6.37 -4.85
CA LEU A 224 -1.91 6.69 -5.79
C LEU A 224 -2.00 8.13 -6.31
N GLN A 225 -3.22 8.64 -6.58
CA GLN A 225 -3.44 10.02 -6.99
C GLN A 225 -2.87 11.01 -5.96
N GLY A 226 -2.98 10.70 -4.66
CA GLY A 226 -2.42 11.50 -3.58
C GLY A 226 -0.90 11.34 -3.41
N MET A 227 -0.31 10.23 -3.86
CA MET A 227 1.11 9.92 -3.69
C MET A 227 1.96 10.40 -4.88
N ALA A 228 1.43 10.29 -6.09
CA ALA A 228 2.17 10.49 -7.35
C ALA A 228 2.54 11.96 -7.62
N GLY A 229 3.53 12.17 -8.48
CA GLY A 229 3.92 13.46 -9.04
C GLY A 229 5.39 13.78 -8.85
N PHE A 230 5.86 14.74 -9.64
CA PHE A 230 7.24 15.18 -9.66
C PHE A 230 7.71 15.73 -8.31
N ASP A 231 8.93 15.36 -7.95
CA ASP A 231 9.62 15.86 -6.77
C ASP A 231 11.09 16.15 -7.12
N LYS A 232 11.47 17.41 -7.05
CA LYS A 232 12.86 17.86 -7.30
C LYS A 232 13.88 17.31 -6.30
N GLN A 233 13.44 16.78 -5.17
CA GLN A 233 14.29 16.21 -4.13
C GLN A 233 14.68 14.75 -4.43
N ASP A 234 13.97 14.08 -5.36
CA ASP A 234 14.32 12.75 -5.86
C ASP A 234 14.78 12.85 -7.31
N SER A 235 16.08 12.65 -7.54
CA SER A 235 16.71 12.74 -8.88
C SER A 235 16.13 11.78 -9.90
N THR A 236 15.39 10.76 -9.48
CA THR A 236 14.74 9.78 -10.36
C THR A 236 13.26 10.05 -10.57
N SER A 237 12.72 11.09 -9.92
CA SER A 237 11.31 11.47 -10.08
C SER A 237 11.02 11.93 -11.50
N ILE A 238 9.95 11.41 -12.10
CA ILE A 238 9.55 11.71 -13.47
C ILE A 238 8.75 13.02 -13.49
N ASP A 239 9.22 14.00 -14.27
CA ASP A 239 8.52 15.27 -14.49
C ASP A 239 7.47 15.13 -15.60
N GLU A 240 6.40 14.40 -15.28
CA GLU A 240 5.27 14.16 -16.16
C GLU A 240 3.95 14.40 -15.39
N PRO A 241 2.93 14.94 -16.04
CA PRO A 241 1.63 15.15 -15.40
C PRO A 241 1.08 13.88 -14.77
N VAL A 242 0.44 14.03 -13.62
CA VAL A 242 -0.28 12.92 -12.96
C VAL A 242 -1.66 12.81 -13.61
N PRO A 243 -1.95 11.71 -14.32
CA PRO A 243 -3.28 11.52 -14.89
C PRO A 243 -4.30 11.25 -13.79
N ASP A 244 -5.58 11.42 -14.09
CA ASP A 244 -6.64 10.91 -13.23
C ASP A 244 -6.69 9.37 -13.36
N TYR A 245 -6.13 8.68 -12.36
CA TYR A 245 -6.09 7.21 -12.35
C TYR A 245 -7.46 6.57 -12.23
N SER A 246 -8.49 7.32 -11.81
CA SER A 246 -9.86 6.81 -11.70
C SER A 246 -10.63 6.87 -13.02
N ALA A 247 -10.23 7.71 -13.95
CA ALA A 247 -10.97 8.01 -15.18
C ALA A 247 -11.23 6.79 -16.08
N SER A 248 -10.35 5.78 -16.03
CA SER A 248 -10.43 4.60 -16.89
C SER A 248 -10.95 3.34 -16.21
N LEU A 249 -11.27 3.38 -14.90
CA LEU A 249 -11.65 2.19 -14.13
C LEU A 249 -12.89 1.46 -14.67
N ASN A 250 -13.80 2.20 -15.27
CA ASN A 250 -15.05 1.65 -15.81
C ASN A 250 -15.06 1.59 -17.34
N THR A 251 -13.93 1.79 -18.01
CA THR A 251 -13.84 1.69 -19.47
C THR A 251 -13.80 0.23 -19.90
N SER A 252 -14.40 -0.05 -21.09
CA SER A 252 -14.36 -1.40 -21.65
C SER A 252 -12.94 -1.82 -22.01
N ILE A 253 -12.57 -3.05 -21.64
CA ILE A 253 -11.30 -3.68 -22.01
C ILE A 253 -11.42 -4.49 -23.32
N LYS A 254 -12.52 -4.37 -24.05
CA LYS A 254 -12.72 -5.07 -25.34
C LYS A 254 -11.59 -4.74 -26.31
N GLY A 255 -10.93 -5.78 -26.82
CA GLY A 255 -9.80 -5.65 -27.74
C GLY A 255 -8.45 -5.38 -27.06
N LEU A 256 -8.39 -5.18 -25.73
CA LEU A 256 -7.13 -5.08 -25.01
C LEU A 256 -6.34 -6.39 -25.15
N ARG A 257 -5.09 -6.30 -25.60
CA ARG A 257 -4.20 -7.46 -25.76
C ARG A 257 -3.50 -7.75 -24.45
N ILE A 258 -3.67 -8.96 -23.91
CA ILE A 258 -3.04 -9.43 -22.67
C ILE A 258 -2.10 -10.58 -22.99
N GLY A 259 -0.81 -10.41 -22.68
CA GLY A 259 0.20 -11.44 -22.79
C GLY A 259 0.24 -12.32 -21.54
N VAL A 260 0.27 -13.63 -21.72
CA VAL A 260 0.46 -14.62 -20.66
C VAL A 260 1.84 -15.27 -20.87
N PRO A 261 2.85 -14.94 -20.06
CA PRO A 261 4.19 -15.50 -20.21
C PRO A 261 4.22 -16.96 -19.81
N LYS A 262 4.66 -17.83 -20.72
CA LYS A 262 4.79 -19.28 -20.45
C LYS A 262 5.75 -19.58 -19.29
N GLU A 263 6.76 -18.74 -19.08
CA GLU A 263 7.78 -18.89 -18.04
C GLU A 263 7.20 -18.77 -16.61
N TYR A 264 6.03 -18.17 -16.46
CA TYR A 264 5.38 -18.03 -15.15
C TYR A 264 4.63 -19.29 -14.71
N PHE A 265 4.41 -20.23 -15.63
CA PHE A 265 3.73 -21.52 -15.37
C PHE A 265 4.72 -22.68 -15.39
N SER A 266 5.86 -22.52 -14.73
CA SER A 266 6.89 -23.55 -14.63
C SER A 266 6.44 -24.70 -13.71
N ALA A 267 7.16 -25.84 -13.77
CA ALA A 267 6.86 -27.04 -12.98
C ALA A 267 6.90 -26.83 -11.45
N GLY A 268 7.51 -25.73 -10.96
CA GLY A 268 7.55 -25.37 -9.55
C GLY A 268 6.32 -24.59 -9.05
N LEU A 269 5.42 -24.17 -9.94
CA LEU A 269 4.20 -23.46 -9.54
C LEU A 269 3.15 -24.44 -9.00
N ASP A 270 2.58 -24.13 -7.81
CA ASP A 270 1.46 -24.91 -7.27
C ASP A 270 0.29 -24.93 -8.28
N PRO A 271 -0.23 -26.12 -8.65
CA PRO A 271 -1.31 -26.23 -9.64
C PRO A 271 -2.56 -25.43 -9.28
N ARG A 272 -2.87 -25.27 -7.99
CA ARG A 272 -4.02 -24.49 -7.52
C ARG A 272 -3.84 -23.01 -7.80
N ILE A 273 -2.60 -22.49 -7.66
CA ILE A 273 -2.28 -21.10 -8.00
C ILE A 273 -2.38 -20.92 -9.52
N ALA A 274 -1.82 -21.84 -10.31
CA ALA A 274 -1.93 -21.82 -11.76
C ALA A 274 -3.40 -21.76 -12.22
N GLU A 275 -4.26 -22.60 -11.63
CA GLU A 275 -5.69 -22.63 -11.93
C GLU A 275 -6.38 -21.29 -11.64
N LEU A 276 -6.10 -20.67 -10.49
CA LEU A 276 -6.67 -19.34 -10.12
C LEU A 276 -6.25 -18.25 -11.11
N VAL A 277 -4.97 -18.25 -11.52
CA VAL A 277 -4.48 -17.30 -12.53
C VAL A 277 -5.15 -17.54 -13.88
N HIS A 278 -5.25 -18.80 -14.34
CA HIS A 278 -5.96 -19.12 -15.58
C HIS A 278 -7.45 -18.75 -15.55
N ASN A 279 -8.11 -18.92 -14.40
CA ASN A 279 -9.51 -18.50 -14.25
C ASN A 279 -9.63 -16.98 -14.32
N SER A 280 -8.71 -16.22 -13.73
CA SER A 280 -8.66 -14.75 -13.86
C SER A 280 -8.45 -14.31 -15.31
N VAL A 281 -7.57 -14.98 -16.05
CA VAL A 281 -7.35 -14.74 -17.50
C VAL A 281 -8.63 -14.99 -18.30
N LYS A 282 -9.37 -16.08 -18.01
CA LYS A 282 -10.66 -16.38 -18.66
C LYS A 282 -11.71 -15.29 -18.39
N GLU A 283 -11.75 -14.72 -17.17
CA GLU A 283 -12.67 -13.61 -16.88
C GLU A 283 -12.34 -12.36 -17.73
N LEU A 284 -11.05 -12.04 -17.88
CA LEU A 284 -10.63 -10.94 -18.77
C LEU A 284 -11.00 -11.20 -20.23
N GLU A 285 -10.89 -12.44 -20.70
CA GLU A 285 -11.32 -12.84 -22.04
C GLU A 285 -12.84 -12.70 -22.24
N LYS A 286 -13.66 -13.11 -21.24
CA LYS A 286 -15.12 -12.88 -21.25
C LYS A 286 -15.49 -11.40 -21.32
N LEU A 287 -14.69 -10.52 -20.74
CA LEU A 287 -14.86 -9.08 -20.82
C LEU A 287 -14.37 -8.49 -22.16
N GLY A 288 -13.90 -9.34 -23.08
CA GLY A 288 -13.54 -8.97 -24.44
C GLY A 288 -12.04 -8.69 -24.67
N ALA A 289 -11.18 -8.97 -23.70
CA ALA A 289 -9.74 -8.91 -23.92
C ALA A 289 -9.26 -10.03 -24.88
N VAL A 290 -8.16 -9.80 -25.57
CA VAL A 290 -7.52 -10.77 -26.49
C VAL A 290 -6.29 -11.35 -25.77
N ILE A 291 -6.38 -12.64 -25.40
CA ILE A 291 -5.30 -13.33 -24.71
C ILE A 291 -4.28 -13.86 -25.71
N LYS A 292 -3.00 -13.67 -25.40
CA LYS A 292 -1.88 -14.19 -26.20
C LYS A 292 -0.83 -14.82 -25.30
N GLU A 293 -0.40 -16.02 -25.64
CA GLU A 293 0.83 -16.58 -25.06
C GLU A 293 2.04 -15.76 -25.54
N VAL A 294 2.92 -15.42 -24.61
CA VAL A 294 4.16 -14.69 -24.91
C VAL A 294 5.34 -15.37 -24.19
N SER A 295 6.55 -15.01 -24.58
CA SER A 295 7.77 -15.49 -23.92
C SER A 295 8.57 -14.31 -23.38
N LEU A 296 9.09 -14.47 -22.15
CA LEU A 296 10.01 -13.57 -21.47
C LEU A 296 11.34 -14.29 -21.23
N PRO A 297 12.19 -14.48 -22.27
CA PRO A 297 13.35 -15.38 -22.23
C PRO A 297 14.39 -14.98 -21.17
N ASN A 298 14.44 -13.71 -20.78
CA ASN A 298 15.38 -13.20 -19.76
C ASN A 298 14.84 -13.33 -18.33
N ASN A 299 13.62 -13.84 -18.14
CA ASN A 299 12.99 -13.93 -16.80
C ASN A 299 13.84 -14.76 -15.82
N GLN A 300 14.56 -15.77 -16.31
CA GLN A 300 15.48 -16.59 -15.50
C GLN A 300 16.60 -15.78 -14.83
N HIS A 301 16.95 -14.60 -15.35
CA HIS A 301 17.99 -13.74 -14.79
C HIS A 301 17.45 -12.73 -13.76
N ALA A 302 16.14 -12.59 -13.61
CA ALA A 302 15.53 -11.58 -12.74
C ALA A 302 15.96 -11.74 -11.27
N ILE A 303 15.86 -12.94 -10.71
CA ILE A 303 16.26 -13.23 -9.32
C ILE A 303 17.77 -13.09 -9.13
N PRO A 304 18.65 -13.70 -9.96
CA PRO A 304 20.09 -13.47 -9.84
C PRO A 304 20.49 -11.99 -9.94
N ALA A 305 19.93 -11.23 -10.88
CA ALA A 305 20.19 -9.81 -11.02
C ALA A 305 19.77 -9.01 -9.77
N TYR A 306 18.59 -9.33 -9.21
CA TYR A 306 18.13 -8.73 -7.96
C TYR A 306 19.14 -8.94 -6.82
N TYR A 307 19.63 -10.15 -6.61
CA TYR A 307 20.62 -10.45 -5.56
C TYR A 307 22.00 -9.84 -5.79
N VAL A 308 22.31 -9.36 -6.99
CA VAL A 308 23.55 -8.62 -7.29
C VAL A 308 23.38 -7.12 -7.08
N ILE A 309 22.17 -6.59 -7.36
CA ILE A 309 21.90 -5.13 -7.34
C ILE A 309 21.48 -4.68 -5.93
N ALA A 310 20.73 -5.51 -5.20
CA ALA A 310 20.11 -5.11 -3.95
C ALA A 310 21.06 -5.03 -2.73
N PRO A 311 22.10 -5.90 -2.55
CA PRO A 311 23.06 -5.80 -1.45
C PRO A 311 23.97 -4.61 -1.53
#